data_62af14268f6d931908551639319eb3ca
#
_entry.id   62af14268f6d931908551639319eb3ca
#
_cell.length_a   1.000
_cell.length_b   1.000
_cell.length_c   1.000
_cell.angle_alpha   90.00
_cell.angle_beta   90.00
_cell.angle_gamma   90.00
#
_symmetry.space_group_name_H-M   'P 1'
#
loop_
_entity.id
_entity.type
_entity.pdbx_description
1 polymer ?
#
loop_
_entity_poly.entity_id
_entity_poly.type
_entity_poly.pdbx_seq_one_letter_code
_entity_poly.pdbx_strand_id
1 'polypeptide(L)'
;LRTSLFFMALGVGLLSACSGEPAAPVPAATLADSQDTVVTIGDVTARATVMPTAMLGSLVAEKYGIRRAEDQIMLLVGLRRGEGSAEVSVPANVVATVSDLRGGRRPIELRELSSGELMDYVGTVPVSLPDTLKFEIDITLEDGARKTMQFTREFQPQ
;
A
#
# COMPACT_ATOMS: atom_id res chain seq x y z
N LEU A 1 45.32 -27.11 69.77
CA LEU A 1 44.44 -28.15 70.29
C LEU A 1 43.13 -28.17 69.56
N ARG A 2 42.80 -29.28 68.89
CA ARG A 2 41.53 -29.88 68.47
C ARG A 2 40.71 -29.08 67.45
N THR A 3 40.76 -29.54 66.23
CA THR A 3 39.84 -30.55 65.64
C THR A 3 38.39 -30.12 65.63
N SER A 4 37.81 -29.84 64.48
CA SER A 4 36.69 -30.64 63.97
C SER A 4 36.35 -30.28 62.52
N LEU A 5 36.41 -31.31 61.72
CA LEU A 5 35.73 -31.47 60.43
C LEU A 5 34.23 -31.26 60.65
N PHE A 6 33.54 -30.62 59.71
CA PHE A 6 32.24 -31.11 59.32
C PHE A 6 31.99 -30.86 57.83
N PHE A 7 31.75 -31.96 57.26
CA PHE A 7 31.23 -32.27 55.93
C PHE A 7 29.85 -31.67 55.71
N MET A 8 29.53 -31.38 54.49
CA MET A 8 28.22 -31.57 53.86
C MET A 8 27.79 -30.34 53.12
N ALA A 9 27.32 -30.33 51.98
CA ALA A 9 26.71 -31.23 51.02
C ALA A 9 26.51 -30.48 49.71
N LEU A 10 26.80 -31.19 48.71
CA LEU A 10 26.50 -30.97 47.32
C LEU A 10 25.04 -30.58 47.12
N GLY A 11 24.76 -29.36 46.60
CA GLY A 11 23.48 -28.94 46.09
C GLY A 11 23.61 -28.48 44.64
N VAL A 12 23.52 -29.45 43.73
CA VAL A 12 23.44 -29.17 42.28
C VAL A 12 22.04 -28.70 42.00
N GLY A 13 21.85 -27.35 41.92
CA GLY A 13 20.65 -26.73 41.41
C GLY A 13 20.74 -26.59 39.88
N LEU A 14 20.10 -27.51 39.18
CA LEU A 14 19.85 -27.39 37.74
C LEU A 14 18.85 -26.24 37.51
N LEU A 15 19.36 -25.05 37.25
CA LEU A 15 18.59 -23.97 36.66
C LEU A 15 18.44 -24.23 35.16
N SER A 16 17.30 -24.80 34.79
CA SER A 16 16.86 -24.86 33.41
C SER A 16 16.57 -23.43 32.96
N ALA A 17 17.54 -22.78 32.34
CA ALA A 17 17.34 -21.56 31.59
C ALA A 17 16.51 -21.91 30.35
N CYS A 18 15.21 -21.61 30.39
CA CYS A 18 14.42 -21.46 29.17
C CYS A 18 14.99 -20.27 28.41
N SER A 19 15.89 -20.54 27.48
CA SER A 19 16.27 -19.59 26.44
C SER A 19 15.07 -19.44 25.53
N GLY A 20 14.21 -18.48 25.86
CA GLY A 20 13.25 -17.96 24.89
C GLY A 20 14.07 -17.33 23.77
N GLU A 21 14.18 -18.05 22.67
CA GLU A 21 14.73 -17.54 21.42
C GLU A 21 13.87 -16.33 21.03
N PRO A 22 14.44 -15.10 20.91
CA PRO A 22 13.66 -13.98 20.42
C PRO A 22 13.17 -14.35 19.02
N ALA A 23 11.85 -14.45 18.86
CA ALA A 23 11.25 -14.65 17.55
C ALA A 23 11.87 -13.62 16.62
N ALA A 24 12.55 -14.09 15.57
CA ALA A 24 13.07 -13.23 14.53
C ALA A 24 11.94 -12.32 14.07
N PRO A 25 12.16 -11.00 13.93
CA PRO A 25 11.13 -10.11 13.42
C PRO A 25 10.70 -10.69 12.07
N VAL A 26 9.43 -11.06 11.98
CA VAL A 26 8.81 -11.43 10.71
C VAL A 26 9.11 -10.25 9.79
N PRO A 27 9.83 -10.43 8.66
CA PRO A 27 10.02 -9.31 7.76
C PRO A 27 8.63 -8.83 7.41
N ALA A 28 8.32 -7.58 7.78
CA ALA A 28 7.14 -6.91 7.26
C ALA A 28 7.23 -7.12 5.76
N ALA A 29 6.25 -7.82 5.20
CA ALA A 29 6.16 -8.00 3.76
C ALA A 29 6.25 -6.59 3.20
N THR A 30 7.41 -6.27 2.71
CA THR A 30 7.68 -5.00 2.06
C THR A 30 6.72 -5.03 0.88
N LEU A 31 5.74 -4.13 0.88
CA LEU A 31 4.94 -3.80 -0.30
C LEU A 31 5.90 -3.12 -1.30
N ALA A 32 6.93 -3.88 -1.71
CA ALA A 32 8.10 -3.37 -2.42
C ALA A 32 7.79 -3.02 -3.87
N ASP A 33 6.52 -3.14 -4.30
CA ASP A 33 6.13 -2.86 -5.69
C ASP A 33 4.92 -1.92 -5.85
N SER A 34 4.37 -1.37 -4.78
CA SER A 34 3.43 -0.25 -4.88
C SER A 34 4.23 1.05 -4.91
N GLN A 35 4.63 1.48 -6.10
CA GLN A 35 5.31 2.77 -6.25
C GLN A 35 4.26 3.88 -6.22
N ASP A 36 4.10 4.48 -5.07
CA ASP A 36 3.22 5.63 -4.89
C ASP A 36 3.80 6.88 -5.59
N THR A 37 2.95 7.60 -6.29
CA THR A 37 3.25 8.94 -6.76
C THR A 37 2.49 9.94 -5.90
N VAL A 38 3.18 10.94 -5.37
CA VAL A 38 2.61 11.91 -4.43
C VAL A 38 2.79 13.33 -4.97
N VAL A 39 1.73 14.14 -4.89
CA VAL A 39 1.77 15.58 -5.16
C VAL A 39 1.00 16.33 -4.08
N THR A 40 1.33 17.61 -3.91
CA THR A 40 0.65 18.49 -2.96
C THR A 40 -0.16 19.55 -3.72
N ILE A 41 -1.36 19.86 -3.24
CA ILE A 41 -2.27 20.87 -3.74
C ILE A 41 -2.69 21.73 -2.53
N GLY A 42 -2.01 22.86 -2.31
CA GLY A 42 -2.17 23.61 -1.05
C GLY A 42 -1.79 22.77 0.16
N ASP A 43 -2.72 22.52 1.06
CA ASP A 43 -2.60 21.69 2.26
C ASP A 43 -3.07 20.23 2.06
N VAL A 44 -3.46 19.88 0.83
CA VAL A 44 -3.93 18.54 0.47
C VAL A 44 -2.82 17.75 -0.17
N THR A 45 -2.58 16.55 0.32
CA THR A 45 -1.68 15.54 -0.26
C THR A 45 -2.50 14.57 -1.09
N ALA A 46 -2.21 14.49 -2.38
CA ALA A 46 -2.77 13.49 -3.28
C ALA A 46 -1.74 12.39 -3.53
N ARG A 47 -2.16 11.14 -3.35
CA ARG A 47 -1.35 9.93 -3.54
C ARG A 47 -2.01 9.03 -4.56
N ALA A 48 -1.28 8.63 -5.58
CA ALA A 48 -1.72 7.64 -6.56
C ALA A 48 -0.89 6.37 -6.43
N THR A 49 -1.57 5.24 -6.29
CA THR A 49 -0.98 3.89 -6.22
C THR A 49 -1.49 3.07 -7.38
N VAL A 50 -0.60 2.37 -8.09
CA VAL A 50 -0.98 1.40 -9.13
C VAL A 50 -0.40 0.03 -8.84
N MET A 51 -1.20 -1.01 -9.05
CA MET A 51 -0.77 -2.38 -8.86
C MET A 51 -1.58 -3.37 -9.71
N PRO A 52 -1.01 -4.54 -10.08
CA PRO A 52 -1.77 -5.65 -10.64
C PRO A 52 -2.86 -6.10 -9.66
N THR A 53 -4.10 -6.29 -10.15
CA THR A 53 -5.20 -6.73 -9.25
C THR A 53 -5.00 -8.13 -8.71
N ALA A 54 -4.16 -8.95 -9.34
CA ALA A 54 -3.74 -10.26 -8.82
C ALA A 54 -3.05 -10.15 -7.44
N MET A 55 -2.35 -9.05 -7.17
CA MET A 55 -1.64 -8.80 -5.90
C MET A 55 -2.57 -8.39 -4.75
N LEU A 56 -3.82 -8.04 -5.01
CA LEU A 56 -4.78 -7.73 -3.96
C LEU A 56 -5.07 -8.97 -3.09
N GLY A 57 -5.15 -8.78 -1.78
CA GLY A 57 -5.67 -9.82 -0.90
C GLY A 57 -7.12 -10.15 -1.29
N SER A 58 -7.49 -11.44 -1.25
CA SER A 58 -8.84 -11.90 -1.68
C SER A 58 -9.97 -11.18 -0.95
N LEU A 59 -9.85 -10.99 0.36
CA LEU A 59 -10.85 -10.28 1.17
C LEU A 59 -10.99 -8.81 0.77
N VAL A 60 -9.90 -8.15 0.41
CA VAL A 60 -9.90 -6.75 -0.06
C VAL A 60 -10.55 -6.67 -1.43
N ALA A 61 -10.18 -7.55 -2.34
CA ALA A 61 -10.74 -7.61 -3.68
C ALA A 61 -12.26 -7.85 -3.65
N GLU A 62 -12.71 -8.81 -2.84
CA GLU A 62 -14.15 -9.11 -2.65
C GLU A 62 -14.90 -7.91 -2.05
N LYS A 63 -14.37 -7.35 -0.94
CA LYS A 63 -14.97 -6.19 -0.26
C LYS A 63 -15.17 -5.01 -1.20
N TYR A 64 -14.22 -4.80 -2.10
CA TYR A 64 -14.24 -3.67 -3.03
C TYR A 64 -14.77 -4.02 -4.42
N GLY A 65 -15.22 -5.25 -4.65
CA GLY A 65 -15.76 -5.69 -5.94
C GLY A 65 -14.75 -5.59 -7.07
N ILE A 66 -13.48 -5.87 -6.79
CA ILE A 66 -12.39 -5.84 -7.77
C ILE A 66 -12.03 -7.27 -8.16
N ARG A 67 -12.10 -7.58 -9.46
CA ARG A 67 -11.65 -8.88 -9.97
C ARG A 67 -10.13 -8.98 -9.88
N ARG A 68 -9.63 -10.01 -9.23
CA ARG A 68 -8.19 -10.32 -9.23
C ARG A 68 -7.81 -11.01 -10.53
N ALA A 69 -6.89 -10.42 -11.28
CA ALA A 69 -6.42 -10.94 -12.54
C ALA A 69 -5.02 -10.38 -12.87
N GLU A 70 -4.21 -11.17 -13.58
CA GLU A 70 -2.88 -10.75 -14.02
C GLU A 70 -2.95 -9.72 -15.16
N ASP A 71 -4.02 -9.76 -15.94
CA ASP A 71 -4.30 -8.86 -17.06
C ASP A 71 -5.04 -7.58 -16.68
N GLN A 72 -5.06 -7.23 -15.40
CA GLN A 72 -5.77 -6.06 -14.90
C GLN A 72 -4.95 -5.28 -13.86
N ILE A 73 -4.87 -3.97 -14.05
CA ILE A 73 -4.20 -3.03 -13.14
C ILE A 73 -5.25 -2.21 -12.41
N MET A 74 -5.06 -2.02 -11.11
CA MET A 74 -5.83 -1.09 -10.29
C MET A 74 -5.07 0.23 -10.14
N LEU A 75 -5.78 1.35 -10.31
CA LEU A 75 -5.36 2.68 -9.87
C LEU A 75 -6.20 3.06 -8.65
N LEU A 76 -5.51 3.46 -7.58
CA LEU A 76 -6.10 4.02 -6.37
C LEU A 76 -5.59 5.44 -6.19
N VAL A 77 -6.48 6.40 -5.96
CA VAL A 77 -6.12 7.80 -5.70
C VAL A 77 -6.75 8.23 -4.40
N GLY A 78 -5.92 8.57 -3.42
CA GLY A 78 -6.32 9.11 -2.13
C GLY A 78 -5.97 10.58 -2.01
N LEU A 79 -6.89 11.41 -1.51
CA LEU A 79 -6.65 12.81 -1.18
C LEU A 79 -6.84 12.99 0.31
N ARG A 80 -5.83 13.55 0.98
CA ARG A 80 -5.78 13.69 2.44
C ARG A 80 -5.36 15.09 2.84
N ARG A 81 -5.96 15.58 3.92
CA ARG A 81 -5.53 16.78 4.64
C ARG A 81 -5.17 16.38 6.06
N GLY A 82 -4.12 16.97 6.62
CA GLY A 82 -3.60 16.62 7.94
C GLY A 82 -2.52 15.55 7.90
N GLU A 83 -2.14 15.05 9.05
CA GLU A 83 -1.07 14.05 9.22
C GLU A 83 -1.45 12.97 10.24
N GLY A 84 -0.99 11.75 9.99
CA GLY A 84 -1.16 10.62 10.91
C GLY A 84 -2.62 10.32 11.21
N SER A 85 -2.98 10.25 12.50
CA SER A 85 -4.36 9.96 12.94
C SER A 85 -5.34 11.12 12.72
N ALA A 86 -4.85 12.31 12.37
CA ALA A 86 -5.68 13.48 12.06
C ALA A 86 -5.93 13.65 10.55
N GLU A 87 -5.52 12.68 9.74
CA GLU A 87 -5.82 12.70 8.32
C GLU A 87 -7.31 12.59 8.07
N VAL A 88 -7.82 13.46 7.20
CA VAL A 88 -9.19 13.44 6.71
C VAL A 88 -9.20 13.36 5.19
N SER A 89 -10.18 12.68 4.64
CA SER A 89 -10.37 12.63 3.19
C SER A 89 -10.86 13.99 2.67
N VAL A 90 -10.35 14.37 1.50
CA VAL A 90 -10.76 15.57 0.81
C VAL A 90 -11.48 15.18 -0.48
N PRO A 91 -12.77 15.52 -0.64
CA PRO A 91 -13.48 15.26 -1.88
C PRO A 91 -12.93 16.13 -3.01
N ALA A 92 -12.89 15.55 -4.22
CA ALA A 92 -12.37 16.21 -5.42
C ALA A 92 -13.01 15.64 -6.68
N ASN A 93 -12.95 16.39 -7.76
CA ASN A 93 -13.16 15.81 -9.08
C ASN A 93 -11.85 15.23 -9.58
N VAL A 94 -11.80 13.91 -9.76
CA VAL A 94 -10.62 13.18 -10.19
C VAL A 94 -10.89 12.51 -11.53
N VAL A 95 -10.14 12.89 -12.55
CA VAL A 95 -10.22 12.32 -13.89
C VAL A 95 -8.89 11.65 -14.21
N ALA A 96 -8.92 10.39 -14.59
CA ALA A 96 -7.72 9.64 -14.89
C ALA A 96 -7.74 9.08 -16.31
N THR A 97 -6.59 9.12 -16.95
CA THR A 97 -6.35 8.46 -18.24
C THR A 97 -5.08 7.65 -18.19
N VAL A 98 -5.03 6.60 -18.99
CA VAL A 98 -3.85 5.77 -19.20
C VAL A 98 -3.55 5.70 -20.69
N SER A 99 -2.27 5.71 -21.03
CA SER A 99 -1.80 5.47 -22.40
C SER A 99 -0.67 4.43 -22.40
N ASP A 100 -0.67 3.60 -23.43
CA ASP A 100 0.42 2.67 -23.74
C ASP A 100 1.53 3.36 -24.57
N LEU A 101 2.64 2.67 -24.78
CA LEU A 101 3.76 3.18 -25.59
C LEU A 101 3.41 3.36 -27.09
N ARG A 102 2.30 2.76 -27.56
CA ARG A 102 1.83 2.91 -28.94
C ARG A 102 0.96 4.15 -29.12
N GLY A 103 0.68 4.88 -28.03
CA GLY A 103 -0.14 6.08 -28.02
C GLY A 103 -1.64 5.83 -27.87
N GLY A 104 -2.03 4.60 -27.61
CA GLY A 104 -3.42 4.25 -27.27
C GLY A 104 -3.82 4.86 -25.94
N ARG A 105 -4.64 5.93 -25.95
CA ARG A 105 -5.13 6.63 -24.75
C ARG A 105 -6.56 6.20 -24.46
N ARG A 106 -6.84 5.90 -23.18
CA ARG A 106 -8.17 5.52 -22.72
C ARG A 106 -8.45 6.07 -21.32
N PRO A 107 -9.70 6.43 -20.99
CA PRO A 107 -10.08 6.87 -19.67
C PRO A 107 -10.02 5.69 -18.68
N ILE A 108 -9.78 6.01 -17.42
CA ILE A 108 -9.96 5.10 -16.29
C ILE A 108 -11.24 5.53 -15.58
N GLU A 109 -12.24 4.67 -15.59
CA GLU A 109 -13.49 4.88 -14.87
C GLU A 109 -13.21 4.78 -13.37
N LEU A 110 -13.21 5.92 -12.68
CA LEU A 110 -13.00 5.99 -11.24
C LEU A 110 -14.35 5.98 -10.50
N ARG A 111 -14.40 5.27 -9.39
CA ARG A 111 -15.50 5.31 -8.44
C ARG A 111 -14.98 5.57 -7.03
N GLU A 112 -15.82 6.13 -6.20
CA GLU A 112 -15.52 6.33 -4.78
C GLU A 112 -15.49 5.00 -4.04
N LEU A 113 -14.52 4.84 -3.17
CA LEU A 113 -14.29 3.67 -2.34
C LEU A 113 -14.11 4.11 -0.88
N SER A 114 -15.08 3.81 -0.03
CA SER A 114 -15.00 4.10 1.39
C SER A 114 -14.25 3.00 2.15
N SER A 115 -13.30 3.40 2.98
CA SER A 115 -12.57 2.52 3.90
C SER A 115 -12.55 3.14 5.30
N GLY A 116 -13.53 2.77 6.12
CA GLY A 116 -13.80 3.43 7.39
C GLY A 116 -14.26 4.87 7.16
N GLU A 117 -13.59 5.82 7.79
CA GLU A 117 -13.85 7.26 7.62
C GLU A 117 -13.12 7.88 6.42
N LEU A 118 -12.26 7.08 5.77
CA LEU A 118 -11.52 7.54 4.60
C LEU A 118 -12.24 7.14 3.31
N MET A 119 -12.09 7.99 2.30
CA MET A 119 -12.62 7.80 0.96
C MET A 119 -11.50 7.95 -0.06
N ASP A 120 -11.44 7.03 -1.01
CA ASP A 120 -10.50 7.01 -2.12
C ASP A 120 -11.26 6.89 -3.45
N TYR A 121 -10.56 7.15 -4.54
CA TYR A 121 -11.04 6.92 -5.90
C TYR A 121 -10.33 5.70 -6.46
N VAL A 122 -11.07 4.71 -6.95
CA VAL A 122 -10.51 3.48 -7.49
C VAL A 122 -11.05 3.18 -8.87
N GLY A 123 -10.18 2.78 -9.76
CA GLY A 123 -10.52 2.28 -11.09
C GLY A 123 -9.62 1.16 -11.53
N THR A 124 -10.04 0.40 -12.54
CA THR A 124 -9.24 -0.69 -13.11
C THR A 124 -9.14 -0.56 -14.61
N VAL A 125 -8.02 -1.00 -15.16
CA VAL A 125 -7.78 -1.05 -16.61
C VAL A 125 -7.20 -2.39 -17.02
N PRO A 126 -7.58 -2.94 -18.18
CA PRO A 126 -6.92 -4.10 -18.72
C PRO A 126 -5.51 -3.76 -19.18
N VAL A 127 -4.60 -4.73 -19.10
CA VAL A 127 -3.21 -4.64 -19.55
C VAL A 127 -2.82 -5.90 -20.31
N SER A 128 -1.96 -5.78 -21.32
CA SER A 128 -1.38 -6.93 -22.03
C SER A 128 0.10 -7.01 -21.67
N LEU A 129 0.44 -7.85 -20.71
CA LEU A 129 1.80 -7.98 -20.18
C LEU A 129 2.78 -8.64 -21.18
N PRO A 130 4.05 -8.19 -21.25
CA PRO A 130 4.61 -7.01 -20.57
C PRO A 130 4.15 -5.71 -21.22
N ASP A 131 3.94 -4.65 -20.43
CA ASP A 131 3.55 -3.33 -20.94
C ASP A 131 4.13 -2.20 -20.08
N THR A 132 4.23 -1.02 -20.67
CA THR A 132 4.60 0.21 -19.99
C THR A 132 3.45 1.21 -20.16
N LEU A 133 2.84 1.59 -19.05
CA LEU A 133 1.68 2.47 -19.03
C LEU A 133 2.05 3.84 -18.45
N LYS A 134 1.63 4.90 -19.14
CA LYS A 134 1.68 6.27 -18.66
C LYS A 134 0.32 6.65 -18.11
N PHE A 135 0.29 7.05 -16.85
CA PHE A 135 -0.90 7.56 -16.16
C PHE A 135 -0.89 9.08 -16.13
N GLU A 136 -2.05 9.67 -16.33
CA GLU A 136 -2.30 11.08 -16.19
C GLU A 136 -3.58 11.26 -15.37
N ILE A 137 -3.47 11.97 -14.24
CA ILE A 137 -4.55 12.14 -13.28
C ILE A 137 -4.74 13.63 -13.04
N ASP A 138 -5.88 14.16 -13.45
CA ASP A 138 -6.28 15.54 -13.24
C ASP A 138 -7.14 15.61 -11.98
N ILE A 139 -6.73 16.41 -11.02
CA ILE A 139 -7.40 16.61 -9.74
C ILE A 139 -7.86 18.05 -9.67
N THR A 140 -9.15 18.24 -9.36
CA THR A 140 -9.73 19.56 -9.10
C THR A 140 -10.42 19.52 -7.74
N LEU A 141 -9.92 20.29 -6.77
CA LEU A 141 -10.54 20.44 -5.46
C LEU A 141 -11.80 21.31 -5.54
N GLU A 142 -12.64 21.24 -4.51
CA GLU A 142 -13.89 22.04 -4.45
C GLU A 142 -13.65 23.55 -4.48
N ASP A 143 -12.53 24.04 -3.97
CA ASP A 143 -12.11 25.43 -4.02
C ASP A 143 -11.58 25.88 -5.39
N GLY A 144 -11.54 24.95 -6.36
CA GLY A 144 -11.06 25.18 -7.72
C GLY A 144 -9.56 24.99 -7.91
N ALA A 145 -8.79 24.69 -6.86
CA ALA A 145 -7.37 24.37 -6.99
C ALA A 145 -7.18 23.09 -7.81
N ARG A 146 -6.17 23.09 -8.69
CA ARG A 146 -5.96 22.00 -9.66
C ARG A 146 -4.53 21.52 -9.65
N LYS A 147 -4.37 20.23 -9.92
CA LYS A 147 -3.07 19.60 -10.14
C LYS A 147 -3.19 18.41 -11.07
N THR A 148 -2.23 18.26 -11.97
CA THR A 148 -2.07 17.07 -12.78
C THR A 148 -0.91 16.24 -12.25
N MET A 149 -1.14 14.95 -12.02
CA MET A 149 -0.11 13.95 -11.74
C MET A 149 0.19 13.19 -13.02
N GLN A 150 1.47 13.03 -13.35
CA GLN A 150 1.89 12.19 -14.47
C GLN A 150 3.02 11.28 -14.03
N PHE A 151 2.90 9.99 -14.33
CA PHE A 151 3.93 9.01 -14.06
C PHE A 151 3.81 7.82 -15.00
N THR A 152 4.89 7.07 -15.11
CA THR A 152 4.95 5.86 -15.96
C THR A 152 5.28 4.66 -15.07
N ARG A 153 4.67 3.51 -15.37
CA ARG A 153 4.94 2.24 -14.70
C ARG A 153 5.08 1.12 -15.72
N GLU A 154 6.04 0.27 -15.46
CA GLU A 154 6.27 -0.95 -16.20
C GLU A 154 5.62 -2.12 -15.46
N PHE A 155 4.93 -2.99 -16.21
CA PHE A 155 4.27 -4.17 -15.70
C PHE A 155 4.80 -5.40 -16.42
N GLN A 156 5.27 -6.38 -15.66
CA GLN A 156 5.81 -7.63 -16.15
C GLN A 156 4.89 -8.80 -15.76
N PRO A 157 4.88 -9.90 -16.53
CA PRO A 157 4.25 -11.15 -16.10
C PRO A 157 4.88 -11.64 -14.79
N GLN A 158 4.06 -12.16 -13.89
CA GLN A 158 4.50 -12.73 -12.61
C GLN A 158 4.60 -14.25 -12.69
#